data_6fee184308fd4424f2fb4be037f75f0b
#
_entry.id   6fee184308fd4424f2fb4be037f75f0b
#
_cell.length_a   1.000
_cell.length_b   1.000
_cell.length_c   1.000
_cell.angle_alpha   90.00
_cell.angle_beta   90.00
_cell.angle_gamma   90.00
#
_symmetry.space_group_name_H-M   'P 1'
#
loop_
_entity.id
_entity.type
_entity.pdbx_description
1 polymer ?
#
loop_
_entity_poly.entity_id
_entity_poly.type
_entity_poly.pdbx_seq_one_letter_code
_entity_poly.pdbx_strand_id
1 'polypeptide(L)'
;MKSPILGSSYVARSVNAADNRMVNLFPEIVPEGGKEPAFLQRAPGLRLLTTVGTGPIRGIRTVGDYLYVVSGGALYRVDDAYTVTFLGAVNDVTTPVSMADNGTQVVIACDGPMYVYNTLTSVFAQVTDPDFPGALTVSFLDGYFVFIEPNSQRVWVTALNDPLSVDPLEFASAEADPDNLVSSIVDHGQVWLFGTNSVEVWYDSGAADFPLQRIDGAFNEI
;
A
#
# COMPACT_ATOMS: atom_id res chain seq x y z
N MET A 1 -44.69 -11.25 23.09
CA MET A 1 -44.08 -10.01 22.51
C MET A 1 -42.77 -10.47 21.92
N LYS A 2 -42.61 -10.43 20.56
CA LYS A 2 -41.33 -10.76 19.93
C LYS A 2 -40.41 -9.53 20.10
N SER A 3 -39.30 -9.67 20.79
CA SER A 3 -38.29 -8.63 20.90
C SER A 3 -37.60 -8.44 19.55
N PRO A 4 -37.52 -7.22 18.97
CA PRO A 4 -36.82 -7.00 17.73
C PRO A 4 -35.31 -7.04 18.00
N ILE A 5 -34.73 -8.25 17.93
CA ILE A 5 -33.29 -8.48 18.08
C ILE A 5 -32.55 -8.04 16.82
N LEU A 6 -33.27 -7.93 15.71
CA LEU A 6 -32.72 -7.58 14.40
C LEU A 6 -32.90 -6.08 14.16
N GLY A 7 -31.86 -5.30 14.40
CA GLY A 7 -31.77 -3.90 14.07
C GLY A 7 -30.41 -3.59 13.46
N SER A 8 -30.31 -2.46 12.76
CA SER A 8 -29.01 -1.97 12.27
C SER A 8 -28.07 -1.71 13.45
N SER A 9 -26.81 -2.12 13.35
CA SER A 9 -25.77 -1.72 14.29
C SER A 9 -25.52 -0.21 14.09
N TYR A 10 -26.02 0.59 15.00
CA TYR A 10 -25.94 2.05 14.92
C TYR A 10 -25.46 2.60 16.26
N VAL A 11 -24.40 3.39 16.21
CA VAL A 11 -23.92 4.09 17.41
C VAL A 11 -24.68 5.40 17.54
N ALA A 12 -25.75 5.39 18.34
CA ALA A 12 -26.49 6.60 18.65
C ALA A 12 -25.72 7.47 19.65
N ARG A 13 -26.00 8.79 19.61
CA ARG A 13 -25.46 9.75 20.59
C ARG A 13 -25.98 9.49 22.03
N SER A 14 -27.05 8.73 22.17
CA SER A 14 -27.62 8.33 23.46
C SER A 14 -27.77 6.80 23.51
N VAL A 15 -27.29 6.20 24.58
CA VAL A 15 -27.44 4.76 24.87
C VAL A 15 -28.91 4.32 24.90
N ASN A 16 -29.82 5.26 25.26
CA ASN A 16 -31.25 4.99 25.30
C ASN A 16 -31.93 4.95 23.92
N ALA A 17 -31.24 5.40 22.86
CA ALA A 17 -31.78 5.45 21.50
C ALA A 17 -31.42 4.25 20.65
N ALA A 18 -30.29 3.59 20.90
CA ALA A 18 -29.89 2.35 20.23
C ALA A 18 -28.88 1.58 21.09
N ASP A 19 -29.29 0.42 21.54
CA ASP A 19 -28.53 -0.43 22.45
C ASP A 19 -27.98 -1.70 21.76
N ASN A 20 -28.22 -1.85 20.45
CA ASN A 20 -27.83 -3.03 19.72
C ASN A 20 -26.45 -2.85 19.08
N ARG A 21 -25.46 -3.58 19.58
CA ARG A 21 -24.15 -3.73 18.96
C ARG A 21 -24.01 -5.13 18.40
N MET A 22 -23.88 -5.27 17.08
CA MET A 22 -23.56 -6.52 16.43
C MET A 22 -22.04 -6.69 16.34
N VAL A 23 -21.52 -7.74 16.94
CA VAL A 23 -20.09 -8.08 16.88
C VAL A 23 -19.96 -9.46 16.24
N ASN A 24 -19.28 -9.55 15.11
CA ASN A 24 -19.12 -10.78 14.32
C ASN A 24 -20.45 -11.47 13.95
N LEU A 25 -21.50 -10.68 13.77
CA LEU A 25 -22.83 -11.10 13.35
C LEU A 25 -23.33 -10.15 12.25
N PHE A 26 -24.04 -10.66 11.26
CA PHE A 26 -24.72 -9.86 10.26
C PHE A 26 -26.15 -10.38 10.05
N PRO A 27 -27.12 -9.49 9.78
CA PRO A 27 -28.48 -9.88 9.48
C PRO A 27 -28.57 -10.39 8.05
N GLU A 28 -29.12 -11.58 7.87
CA GLU A 28 -29.49 -12.14 6.58
C GLU A 28 -31.00 -12.09 6.42
N ILE A 29 -31.46 -11.48 5.32
CA ILE A 29 -32.89 -11.38 4.99
C ILE A 29 -33.30 -12.69 4.31
N VAL A 30 -34.32 -13.35 4.85
CA VAL A 30 -34.87 -14.59 4.28
C VAL A 30 -35.78 -14.21 3.11
N PRO A 31 -35.64 -14.85 1.94
CA PRO A 31 -36.57 -14.67 0.83
C PRO A 31 -38.02 -15.00 1.24
N GLU A 32 -38.99 -14.47 0.49
CA GLU A 32 -40.43 -14.72 0.75
C GLU A 32 -40.75 -16.23 0.91
N GLY A 33 -41.51 -16.55 1.96
CA GLY A 33 -41.87 -17.94 2.31
C GLY A 33 -41.09 -18.55 3.46
N GLY A 34 -40.09 -17.85 4.02
CA GLY A 34 -39.40 -18.28 5.23
C GLY A 34 -40.26 -18.14 6.51
N LYS A 35 -39.97 -18.92 7.54
CA LYS A 35 -40.66 -18.84 8.85
C LYS A 35 -40.37 -17.54 9.61
N GLU A 36 -39.19 -16.96 9.37
CA GLU A 36 -38.76 -15.70 9.97
C GLU A 36 -38.25 -14.76 8.85
N PRO A 37 -38.49 -13.45 8.95
CA PRO A 37 -38.12 -12.50 7.91
C PRO A 37 -36.60 -12.23 7.80
N ALA A 38 -35.89 -12.50 8.88
CA ALA A 38 -34.44 -12.37 8.91
C ALA A 38 -33.85 -13.16 10.10
N PHE A 39 -32.57 -13.52 10.01
CA PHE A 39 -31.82 -14.13 11.11
C PHE A 39 -30.42 -13.55 11.19
N LEU A 40 -29.74 -13.73 12.33
CA LEU A 40 -28.37 -13.32 12.53
C LEU A 40 -27.43 -14.48 12.17
N GLN A 41 -26.58 -14.25 11.17
CA GLN A 41 -25.54 -15.19 10.80
C GLN A 41 -24.20 -14.75 11.42
N ARG A 42 -23.42 -15.72 11.89
CA ARG A 42 -22.07 -15.46 12.40
C ARG A 42 -21.13 -15.18 11.23
N ALA A 43 -20.26 -14.18 11.38
CA ALA A 43 -19.13 -14.02 10.49
C ALA A 43 -18.25 -15.30 10.53
N PRO A 44 -17.67 -15.71 9.39
CA PRO A 44 -16.71 -16.81 9.38
C PRO A 44 -15.56 -16.55 10.35
N GLY A 45 -15.07 -17.61 10.98
CA GLY A 45 -13.87 -17.53 11.83
C GLY A 45 -12.61 -17.34 11.00
N LEU A 46 -11.55 -16.88 11.67
CA LEU A 46 -10.20 -16.81 11.10
C LEU A 46 -9.44 -18.10 11.46
N ARG A 47 -8.69 -18.64 10.50
CA ARG A 47 -7.77 -19.74 10.72
C ARG A 47 -6.34 -19.23 10.44
N LEU A 48 -5.44 -19.42 11.39
CA LEU A 48 -4.03 -19.18 11.17
C LEU A 48 -3.50 -20.18 10.12
N LEU A 49 -2.92 -19.68 9.05
CA LEU A 49 -2.31 -20.47 7.99
C LEU A 49 -0.81 -20.67 8.24
N THR A 50 -0.09 -19.57 8.47
CA THR A 50 1.34 -19.59 8.80
C THR A 50 1.72 -18.35 9.61
N THR A 51 2.89 -18.40 10.25
CA THR A 51 3.50 -17.25 10.93
C THR A 51 4.73 -16.80 10.16
N VAL A 52 4.83 -15.51 9.86
CA VAL A 52 5.93 -14.95 9.07
C VAL A 52 6.75 -14.02 9.94
N GLY A 53 8.02 -14.40 10.18
CA GLY A 53 8.94 -13.63 11.01
C GLY A 53 8.51 -13.55 12.49
N THR A 54 9.12 -12.64 13.22
CA THR A 54 8.90 -12.45 14.66
C THR A 54 8.40 -11.05 15.03
N GLY A 55 8.43 -10.13 14.08
CA GLY A 55 7.99 -8.74 14.26
C GLY A 55 6.56 -8.48 13.74
N PRO A 56 6.09 -7.24 13.85
CA PRO A 56 4.83 -6.85 13.24
C PRO A 56 4.91 -6.99 11.71
N ILE A 57 3.79 -7.33 11.09
CA ILE A 57 3.67 -7.29 9.63
C ILE A 57 3.57 -5.83 9.20
N ARG A 58 4.55 -5.36 8.42
CA ARG A 58 4.68 -3.96 8.00
C ARG A 58 4.20 -3.72 6.58
N GLY A 59 4.22 -4.75 5.74
CA GLY A 59 3.71 -4.71 4.38
C GLY A 59 3.56 -6.09 3.79
N ILE A 60 2.65 -6.20 2.83
CA ILE A 60 2.34 -7.44 2.10
C ILE A 60 2.12 -7.09 0.64
N ARG A 61 2.74 -7.86 -0.27
CA ARG A 61 2.54 -7.75 -1.72
C ARG A 61 2.54 -9.11 -2.39
N THR A 62 1.61 -9.33 -3.30
CA THR A 62 1.59 -10.52 -4.15
C THR A 62 2.27 -10.22 -5.47
N VAL A 63 3.24 -11.06 -5.86
CA VAL A 63 3.92 -10.98 -7.16
C VAL A 63 4.04 -12.40 -7.72
N GLY A 64 3.44 -12.64 -8.88
CA GLY A 64 3.28 -14.00 -9.41
C GLY A 64 2.54 -14.90 -8.43
N ASP A 65 3.09 -16.08 -8.18
CA ASP A 65 2.49 -17.08 -7.27
C ASP A 65 2.96 -16.95 -5.82
N TYR A 66 3.66 -15.86 -5.48
CA TYR A 66 4.25 -15.67 -4.17
C TYR A 66 3.71 -14.45 -3.45
N LEU A 67 3.61 -14.59 -2.13
CA LEU A 67 3.34 -13.48 -1.22
C LEU A 67 4.66 -12.99 -0.62
N TYR A 68 4.96 -11.72 -0.81
CA TYR A 68 6.11 -11.05 -0.20
C TYR A 68 5.64 -10.29 1.04
N VAL A 69 6.31 -10.52 2.15
CA VAL A 69 5.90 -10.03 3.46
C VAL A 69 7.10 -9.39 4.16
N VAL A 70 6.94 -8.16 4.60
CA VAL A 70 7.89 -7.53 5.53
C VAL A 70 7.37 -7.71 6.95
N SER A 71 8.16 -8.42 7.76
CA SER A 71 7.87 -8.66 9.18
C SER A 71 9.07 -8.21 10.01
N GLY A 72 8.85 -7.23 10.90
CA GLY A 72 9.95 -6.60 11.63
C GLY A 72 11.02 -6.06 10.68
N GLY A 73 12.27 -6.41 10.90
CA GLY A 73 13.43 -6.01 10.11
C GLY A 73 13.77 -6.98 8.95
N ALA A 74 12.82 -7.72 8.39
CA ALA A 74 13.12 -8.70 7.35
C ALA A 74 12.02 -8.87 6.29
N LEU A 75 12.47 -9.13 5.05
CA LEU A 75 11.62 -9.53 3.94
C LEU A 75 11.56 -11.05 3.85
N TYR A 76 10.37 -11.57 3.68
CA TYR A 76 10.07 -12.98 3.50
C TYR A 76 9.24 -13.20 2.24
N ARG A 77 9.36 -14.40 1.67
CA ARG A 77 8.48 -14.94 0.63
C ARG A 77 7.69 -16.10 1.20
N VAL A 78 6.40 -16.15 0.88
CA VAL A 78 5.50 -17.26 1.24
C VAL A 78 4.93 -17.85 -0.04
N ASP A 79 5.01 -19.17 -0.18
CA ASP A 79 4.46 -19.91 -1.32
C ASP A 79 3.02 -20.40 -1.05
N ASP A 80 2.40 -21.08 -2.02
CA ASP A 80 1.05 -21.64 -1.94
C ASP A 80 0.91 -22.79 -0.92
N ALA A 81 2.03 -23.41 -0.56
CA ALA A 81 2.11 -24.41 0.53
C ALA A 81 2.34 -23.77 1.91
N TYR A 82 2.30 -22.43 2.00
CA TYR A 82 2.58 -21.63 3.19
C TYR A 82 4.01 -21.77 3.73
N THR A 83 4.96 -22.16 2.88
CA THR A 83 6.37 -22.21 3.25
C THR A 83 6.95 -20.80 3.29
N VAL A 84 7.58 -20.44 4.40
CA VAL A 84 8.16 -19.12 4.62
C VAL A 84 9.67 -19.18 4.33
N THR A 85 10.13 -18.34 3.41
CA THR A 85 11.55 -18.22 3.03
C THR A 85 12.04 -16.81 3.37
N PHE A 86 13.11 -16.69 4.16
CA PHE A 86 13.81 -15.43 4.40
C PHE A 86 14.55 -14.99 3.13
N LEU A 87 14.42 -13.71 2.75
CA LEU A 87 15.04 -13.14 1.56
C LEU A 87 16.14 -12.12 1.88
N GLY A 88 15.98 -11.32 2.91
CA GLY A 88 16.95 -10.30 3.27
C GLY A 88 16.51 -9.43 4.45
N ALA A 89 17.47 -8.72 5.04
CA ALA A 89 17.20 -7.78 6.11
C ALA A 89 16.86 -6.40 5.56
N VAL A 90 15.84 -5.77 6.14
CA VAL A 90 15.45 -4.38 5.88
C VAL A 90 15.60 -3.55 7.14
N ASN A 91 15.43 -2.23 7.03
CA ASN A 91 15.45 -1.34 8.18
C ASN A 91 14.41 -1.79 9.24
N ASP A 92 14.91 -2.07 10.46
CA ASP A 92 14.10 -2.57 11.58
C ASP A 92 13.45 -1.41 12.36
N VAL A 93 12.36 -0.91 11.80
CA VAL A 93 11.49 0.10 12.42
C VAL A 93 10.05 -0.44 12.47
N THR A 94 9.17 0.24 13.18
CA THR A 94 7.77 -0.21 13.35
C THR A 94 6.80 0.40 12.35
N THR A 95 7.26 1.36 11.55
CA THR A 95 6.45 2.02 10.50
C THR A 95 6.05 1.03 9.41
N PRO A 96 4.88 1.18 8.79
CA PRO A 96 4.52 0.45 7.58
C PRO A 96 5.56 0.65 6.47
N VAL A 97 5.66 -0.30 5.55
CA VAL A 97 6.46 -0.18 4.33
C VAL A 97 5.56 -0.02 3.12
N SER A 98 6.04 0.71 2.12
CA SER A 98 5.43 0.76 0.80
C SER A 98 6.12 -0.24 -0.12
N MET A 99 5.34 -0.97 -0.92
CA MET A 99 5.86 -2.02 -1.80
C MET A 99 5.28 -1.88 -3.20
N ALA A 100 6.15 -1.93 -4.21
CA ALA A 100 5.79 -1.98 -5.62
C ALA A 100 6.56 -3.09 -6.33
N ASP A 101 6.11 -3.49 -7.52
CA ASP A 101 6.82 -4.45 -8.37
C ASP A 101 6.57 -4.17 -9.86
N ASN A 102 7.49 -4.66 -10.69
CA ASN A 102 7.36 -4.72 -12.15
C ASN A 102 7.18 -6.17 -12.66
N GLY A 103 6.79 -7.10 -11.79
CA GLY A 103 6.66 -8.53 -12.06
C GLY A 103 7.95 -9.34 -11.84
N THR A 104 9.13 -8.70 -11.92
CA THR A 104 10.44 -9.36 -11.75
C THR A 104 11.29 -8.77 -10.64
N GLN A 105 10.98 -7.57 -10.21
CA GLN A 105 11.67 -6.88 -9.12
C GLN A 105 10.61 -6.40 -8.13
N VAL A 106 10.81 -6.75 -6.86
CA VAL A 106 9.98 -6.26 -5.74
C VAL A 106 10.76 -5.18 -5.02
N VAL A 107 10.21 -3.97 -5.00
CA VAL A 107 10.83 -2.79 -4.38
C VAL A 107 10.10 -2.46 -3.10
N ILE A 108 10.85 -2.17 -2.04
CA ILE A 108 10.36 -1.90 -0.70
C ILE A 108 10.94 -0.59 -0.20
N ALA A 109 10.11 0.42 0.02
CA ALA A 109 10.47 1.66 0.70
C ALA A 109 10.19 1.52 2.20
N CYS A 110 11.22 1.72 3.02
CA CYS A 110 11.21 1.50 4.48
C CYS A 110 11.51 2.80 5.23
N ASP A 111 10.69 3.84 5.02
CA ASP A 111 10.80 5.12 5.72
C ASP A 111 12.23 5.71 5.61
N GLY A 112 12.68 5.90 4.38
CA GLY A 112 14.00 6.36 3.98
C GLY A 112 14.72 5.33 3.13
N PRO A 113 15.32 4.27 3.68
CA PRO A 113 15.97 3.24 2.89
C PRO A 113 15.00 2.53 1.92
N MET A 114 15.50 2.20 0.73
CA MET A 114 14.79 1.41 -0.27
C MET A 114 15.58 0.14 -0.58
N TYR A 115 14.85 -0.96 -0.77
CA TYR A 115 15.42 -2.29 -1.03
C TYR A 115 14.76 -2.91 -2.24
N VAL A 116 15.52 -3.76 -2.94
CA VAL A 116 15.09 -4.43 -4.16
C VAL A 116 15.35 -5.92 -4.04
N TYR A 117 14.35 -6.74 -4.30
CA TYR A 117 14.51 -8.17 -4.49
C TYR A 117 14.21 -8.53 -5.94
N ASN A 118 15.18 -9.09 -6.62
CA ASN A 118 15.01 -9.59 -7.99
C ASN A 118 14.56 -11.06 -7.95
N THR A 119 13.37 -11.34 -8.46
CA THR A 119 12.72 -12.66 -8.39
C THR A 119 13.40 -13.69 -9.32
N LEU A 120 14.04 -13.24 -10.40
CA LEU A 120 14.71 -14.10 -11.37
C LEU A 120 16.09 -14.54 -10.89
N THR A 121 16.85 -13.63 -10.29
CA THR A 121 18.22 -13.89 -9.82
C THR A 121 18.28 -14.25 -8.34
N SER A 122 17.18 -14.06 -7.60
CA SER A 122 17.12 -14.21 -6.14
C SER A 122 18.10 -13.30 -5.39
N VAL A 123 18.48 -12.17 -5.98
CA VAL A 123 19.36 -11.18 -5.35
C VAL A 123 18.53 -10.16 -4.60
N PHE A 124 18.91 -9.93 -3.35
CA PHE A 124 18.38 -8.86 -2.50
C PHE A 124 19.45 -7.79 -2.31
N ALA A 125 19.13 -6.53 -2.54
CA ALA A 125 20.05 -5.41 -2.43
C ALA A 125 19.35 -4.17 -1.84
N GLN A 126 20.10 -3.36 -1.12
CA GLN A 126 19.68 -2.00 -0.76
C GLN A 126 20.08 -1.04 -1.87
N VAL A 127 19.26 -0.03 -2.12
CA VAL A 127 19.63 1.09 -2.99
C VAL A 127 20.69 1.92 -2.26
N THR A 128 21.88 1.96 -2.86
CA THR A 128 23.06 2.67 -2.33
C THR A 128 23.60 3.71 -3.30
N ASP A 129 22.81 4.04 -4.32
CA ASP A 129 23.12 5.11 -5.25
C ASP A 129 23.32 6.42 -4.47
N PRO A 130 24.44 7.17 -4.70
CA PRO A 130 24.74 8.39 -3.94
C PRO A 130 23.71 9.50 -4.17
N ASP A 131 22.98 9.46 -5.27
CA ASP A 131 21.95 10.43 -5.63
C ASP A 131 20.56 10.07 -5.11
N PHE A 132 20.40 8.89 -4.47
CA PHE A 132 19.14 8.46 -3.87
C PHE A 132 18.83 9.23 -2.58
N PRO A 133 17.76 10.07 -2.54
CA PRO A 133 17.46 10.92 -1.40
C PRO A 133 16.73 10.22 -0.25
N GLY A 134 16.36 8.95 -0.44
CA GLY A 134 15.45 8.21 0.41
C GLY A 134 14.05 8.12 -0.19
N ALA A 135 13.25 7.14 0.27
CA ALA A 135 11.89 6.91 -0.21
C ALA A 135 10.89 6.72 0.95
N LEU A 136 9.80 7.49 0.93
CA LEU A 136 8.68 7.34 1.84
C LEU A 136 7.68 6.29 1.31
N THR A 137 7.30 6.42 0.05
CA THR A 137 6.45 5.46 -0.67
C THR A 137 7.03 5.16 -2.03
N VAL A 138 6.65 4.01 -2.61
CA VAL A 138 7.04 3.60 -3.95
C VAL A 138 5.84 3.05 -4.71
N SER A 139 5.75 3.39 -5.98
CA SER A 139 4.77 2.89 -6.94
C SER A 139 5.47 2.52 -8.25
N PHE A 140 4.80 1.81 -9.15
CA PHE A 140 5.37 1.45 -10.45
C PHE A 140 4.46 1.93 -11.58
N LEU A 141 5.03 2.60 -12.56
CA LEU A 141 4.35 3.08 -13.77
C LEU A 141 5.31 3.03 -14.97
N ASP A 142 4.88 2.39 -16.04
CA ASP A 142 5.51 2.41 -17.38
C ASP A 142 7.04 2.17 -17.41
N GLY A 143 7.52 1.29 -16.50
CA GLY A 143 8.93 0.93 -16.40
C GLY A 143 9.71 1.70 -15.33
N TYR A 144 9.13 2.71 -14.72
CA TYR A 144 9.72 3.51 -13.66
C TYR A 144 9.17 3.12 -12.28
N PHE A 145 10.05 3.05 -11.28
CA PHE A 145 9.62 3.10 -9.89
C PHE A 145 9.56 4.56 -9.46
N VAL A 146 8.34 5.00 -9.18
CA VAL A 146 8.04 6.38 -8.74
C VAL A 146 8.03 6.39 -7.22
N PHE A 147 8.81 7.27 -6.61
CA PHE A 147 8.89 7.36 -5.16
C PHE A 147 8.88 8.80 -4.66
N ILE A 148 8.49 8.98 -3.41
CA ILE A 148 8.41 10.29 -2.75
C ILE A 148 9.61 10.44 -1.81
N GLU A 149 10.30 11.57 -1.91
CA GLU A 149 11.35 11.96 -0.98
C GLU A 149 10.76 12.30 0.41
N PRO A 150 11.32 11.76 1.51
CA PRO A 150 10.81 12.05 2.85
C PRO A 150 10.87 13.55 3.20
N ASN A 151 9.81 14.05 3.84
CA ASN A 151 9.67 15.45 4.28
C ASN A 151 9.85 16.48 3.15
N SER A 152 9.43 16.16 1.96
CA SER A 152 9.60 16.97 0.76
C SER A 152 8.33 16.99 -0.09
N GLN A 153 8.29 17.91 -1.04
CA GLN A 153 7.30 17.97 -2.13
C GLN A 153 7.76 17.19 -3.37
N ARG A 154 8.93 16.56 -3.31
CA ARG A 154 9.55 15.97 -4.49
C ARG A 154 9.08 14.55 -4.75
N VAL A 155 8.73 14.30 -5.99
CA VAL A 155 8.54 12.98 -6.58
C VAL A 155 9.71 12.67 -7.49
N TRP A 156 10.24 11.49 -7.37
CA TRP A 156 11.40 10.98 -8.09
C TRP A 156 11.03 9.76 -8.91
N VAL A 157 11.81 9.48 -9.93
CA VAL A 157 11.77 8.21 -10.67
C VAL A 157 13.13 7.53 -10.65
N THR A 158 13.14 6.21 -10.76
CA THR A 158 14.37 5.43 -10.95
C THR A 158 14.72 5.38 -12.45
N ALA A 159 15.89 4.90 -12.79
CA ALA A 159 16.16 4.54 -14.17
C ALA A 159 15.18 3.48 -14.69
N LEU A 160 14.95 3.46 -15.99
CA LEU A 160 13.96 2.58 -16.63
C LEU A 160 14.26 1.10 -16.34
N ASN A 161 13.34 0.42 -15.65
CA ASN A 161 13.46 -0.98 -15.19
C ASN A 161 14.70 -1.26 -14.30
N ASP A 162 15.33 -0.23 -13.76
CA ASP A 162 16.45 -0.38 -12.82
C ASP A 162 16.19 0.41 -11.53
N PRO A 163 15.58 -0.20 -10.51
CA PRO A 163 15.27 0.45 -9.25
C PRO A 163 16.50 0.71 -8.36
N LEU A 164 17.70 0.29 -8.76
CA LEU A 164 18.95 0.52 -8.02
C LEU A 164 19.67 1.80 -8.46
N SER A 165 19.25 2.41 -9.57
CA SER A 165 19.86 3.61 -10.14
C SER A 165 18.90 4.79 -10.14
N VAL A 166 19.38 5.96 -9.70
CA VAL A 166 18.63 7.21 -9.61
C VAL A 166 19.47 8.33 -10.23
N ASP A 167 18.89 9.10 -11.16
CA ASP A 167 19.54 10.29 -11.69
C ASP A 167 19.16 11.50 -10.81
N PRO A 168 20.14 12.30 -10.34
CA PRO A 168 19.88 13.46 -9.48
C PRO A 168 19.05 14.56 -10.15
N LEU A 169 18.83 14.50 -11.45
CA LEU A 169 18.01 15.46 -12.21
C LEU A 169 16.59 14.92 -12.50
N GLU A 170 16.32 13.62 -12.27
CA GLU A 170 15.03 13.00 -12.55
C GLU A 170 14.06 13.11 -11.37
N PHE A 171 13.71 14.33 -11.01
CA PHE A 171 12.67 14.65 -10.04
C PHE A 171 11.82 15.83 -10.48
N ALA A 172 10.63 15.94 -9.89
CA ALA A 172 9.78 17.11 -9.97
C ALA A 172 9.18 17.44 -8.60
N SER A 173 8.73 18.69 -8.43
CA SER A 173 8.03 19.14 -7.23
C SER A 173 6.53 19.22 -7.50
N ALA A 174 5.73 18.71 -6.58
CA ALA A 174 4.29 18.92 -6.54
C ALA A 174 4.04 20.32 -5.95
N GLU A 175 3.81 21.30 -6.83
CA GLU A 175 3.83 22.72 -6.46
C GLU A 175 2.44 23.38 -6.46
N ALA A 176 1.36 22.61 -6.59
CA ALA A 176 0.03 23.18 -6.57
C ALA A 176 -0.34 23.75 -5.19
N ASP A 177 0.16 23.16 -4.12
CA ASP A 177 0.16 23.69 -2.75
C ASP A 177 1.54 23.47 -2.12
N PRO A 178 2.08 24.42 -1.30
CA PRO A 178 3.36 24.26 -0.61
C PRO A 178 3.28 23.31 0.59
N ASP A 179 2.84 22.07 0.38
CA ASP A 179 2.72 21.03 1.40
C ASP A 179 3.61 19.82 1.08
N ASN A 180 4.03 19.10 2.12
CA ASN A 180 4.84 17.90 1.93
C ASN A 180 3.99 16.72 1.45
N LEU A 181 4.54 15.94 0.52
CA LEU A 181 3.94 14.69 0.09
C LEU A 181 3.99 13.64 1.20
N VAL A 182 2.88 12.92 1.37
CA VAL A 182 2.73 11.88 2.40
C VAL A 182 2.48 10.49 1.80
N SER A 183 1.95 10.40 0.58
CA SER A 183 1.69 9.13 -0.09
C SER A 183 1.59 9.28 -1.60
N SER A 184 1.77 8.16 -2.30
CA SER A 184 1.46 8.07 -3.74
C SER A 184 0.81 6.73 -4.06
N ILE A 185 0.01 6.72 -5.11
CA ILE A 185 -0.56 5.51 -5.70
C ILE A 185 -0.59 5.65 -7.22
N VAL A 186 -0.42 4.53 -7.91
CA VAL A 186 -0.66 4.46 -9.36
C VAL A 186 -2.01 3.80 -9.60
N ASP A 187 -2.86 4.48 -10.35
CA ASP A 187 -4.14 3.98 -10.79
C ASP A 187 -4.45 4.42 -12.22
N HIS A 188 -4.91 3.49 -13.08
CA HIS A 188 -5.28 3.75 -14.48
C HIS A 188 -4.22 4.53 -15.29
N GLY A 189 -2.92 4.22 -15.12
CA GLY A 189 -1.83 4.89 -15.83
C GLY A 189 -1.52 6.30 -15.34
N GLN A 190 -2.00 6.66 -14.16
CA GLN A 190 -1.77 7.95 -13.51
C GLN A 190 -1.13 7.75 -12.14
N VAL A 191 -0.28 8.71 -11.76
CA VAL A 191 0.30 8.81 -10.42
C VAL A 191 -0.50 9.84 -9.63
N TRP A 192 -1.10 9.40 -8.55
CA TRP A 192 -1.80 10.26 -7.59
C TRP A 192 -0.85 10.58 -6.45
N LEU A 193 -0.52 11.85 -6.28
CA LEU A 193 0.36 12.36 -5.25
C LEU A 193 -0.49 13.02 -4.17
N PHE A 194 -0.39 12.50 -2.95
CA PHE A 194 -1.12 13.02 -1.79
C PHE A 194 -0.18 13.84 -0.92
N GLY A 195 -0.46 15.12 -0.81
CA GLY A 195 0.14 16.01 0.17
C GLY A 195 -0.59 16.00 1.50
N THR A 196 -0.16 16.81 2.45
CA THR A 196 -0.85 16.96 3.74
C THR A 196 -2.18 17.68 3.62
N ASN A 197 -2.36 18.54 2.61
CA ASN A 197 -3.57 19.32 2.36
C ASN A 197 -4.00 19.29 0.88
N SER A 198 -3.30 18.57 0.03
CA SER A 198 -3.54 18.58 -1.41
C SER A 198 -3.45 17.22 -2.06
N VAL A 199 -4.02 17.10 -3.25
CA VAL A 199 -3.87 15.95 -4.14
C VAL A 199 -3.59 16.45 -5.55
N GLU A 200 -2.54 15.95 -6.17
CA GLU A 200 -2.22 16.17 -7.58
C GLU A 200 -2.24 14.86 -8.36
N VAL A 201 -2.62 14.94 -9.64
CA VAL A 201 -2.61 13.79 -10.54
C VAL A 201 -1.62 14.03 -11.67
N TRP A 202 -0.73 13.08 -11.86
CA TRP A 202 0.32 13.13 -12.86
C TRP A 202 0.21 11.91 -13.80
N TYR A 203 0.78 12.00 -15.00
CA TYR A 203 0.82 10.91 -15.98
C TYR A 203 2.21 10.81 -16.61
N ASP A 204 2.51 9.65 -17.20
CA ASP A 204 3.74 9.51 -18.00
C ASP A 204 3.55 10.20 -19.36
N SER A 205 4.29 11.28 -19.58
CA SER A 205 4.31 12.04 -20.82
C SER A 205 5.33 11.53 -21.83
N GLY A 206 6.21 10.59 -21.42
CA GLY A 206 7.33 10.11 -22.22
C GLY A 206 8.41 11.15 -22.46
N ALA A 207 8.48 12.22 -21.66
CA ALA A 207 9.54 13.23 -21.79
C ALA A 207 10.91 12.64 -21.40
N ALA A 208 11.97 13.11 -22.06
CA ALA A 208 13.29 12.49 -21.93
C ALA A 208 14.00 12.81 -20.61
N ASP A 209 13.77 14.01 -20.07
CA ASP A 209 14.46 14.48 -18.85
C ASP A 209 13.75 13.99 -17.57
N PHE A 210 12.42 14.15 -17.53
CA PHE A 210 11.59 13.65 -16.44
C PHE A 210 10.26 13.15 -17.02
N PRO A 211 9.91 11.86 -16.91
CA PRO A 211 8.82 11.28 -17.67
C PRO A 211 7.43 11.73 -17.19
N LEU A 212 7.28 12.11 -15.93
CA LEU A 212 5.98 12.43 -15.35
C LEU A 212 5.62 13.91 -15.56
N GLN A 213 4.37 14.18 -15.89
CA GLN A 213 3.82 15.52 -16.03
C GLN A 213 2.47 15.63 -15.30
N ARG A 214 2.26 16.77 -14.62
CA ARG A 214 0.99 17.06 -13.97
C ARG A 214 -0.14 17.20 -14.99
N ILE A 215 -1.30 16.68 -14.67
CA ILE A 215 -2.53 16.91 -15.45
C ILE A 215 -3.08 18.29 -15.06
N ASP A 216 -3.21 19.19 -16.04
CA ASP A 216 -3.75 20.53 -15.80
C ASP A 216 -5.18 20.46 -15.24
N GLY A 217 -5.41 21.17 -14.15
CA GLY A 217 -6.71 21.22 -13.47
C GLY A 217 -7.05 19.98 -12.61
N ALA A 218 -6.19 18.97 -12.56
CA ALA A 218 -6.34 17.82 -11.64
C ALA A 218 -5.64 18.09 -10.31
N PHE A 219 -6.18 19.04 -9.56
CA PHE A 219 -5.73 19.43 -8.24
C PHE A 219 -6.94 19.60 -7.32
N ASN A 220 -6.84 19.09 -6.10
CA ASN A 220 -7.83 19.27 -5.05
C ASN A 220 -7.15 19.62 -3.72
N GLU A 221 -7.68 20.60 -3.02
CA GLU A 221 -7.41 20.84 -1.60
C GLU A 221 -8.29 19.90 -0.76
N ILE A 222 -7.74 19.35 0.34
CA ILE A 222 -8.41 18.40 1.24
C ILE A 222 -8.71 19.08 2.58
#